data_180300b33fde2ec910f992ea55cb4965
#
_entry.id   180300b33fde2ec910f992ea55cb4965
#
_cell.length_a   1.000
_cell.length_b   1.000
_cell.length_c   1.000
_cell.angle_alpha   90.00
_cell.angle_beta   90.00
_cell.angle_gamma   90.00
#
_symmetry.space_group_name_H-M   'P 1'
#
loop_
_entity.id
_entity.type
_entity.pdbx_description
1 polymer ?
#
loop_
_entity_poly.entity_id
_entity_poly.type
_entity_poly.pdbx_seq_one_letter_code
_entity_poly.pdbx_strand_id
1 'polypeptide(L)'
;MMNREERVRAALASKDVDRVPVATWMHLSQFDQDPISLAEAEVELTEKYDFDYIKMMPFGLYSTQDFGNQLTIYCDPYEESIVKRFAIQSPADYDALRAIPAIQGTYGKQIEFARELIRRRTPGTPCIQTIFSPFSTLKKMAGDRLLKDMIFYPEAVHHALAAITATTLDFVSYNIDAGVDGFFFATQNAVRTMMSPDQFQEFGAFYDLQVIKSYAKKTWFNAVHIHGEDIYFNEVASYPVNAINWHDRHTWPTLKEARNLTDKCLMAGIKSAPYFVDGVLQYDDIVLDGTPEEITAHVKDAIEQVDGKGLILGPGCVVNPKASEENLRALRKATEL
;
A
#
# COMPACT_ATOMS: atom_id res chain seq x y z
N MET A 1 -24.31 -4.03 17.15
CA MET A 1 -22.89 -4.05 16.72
C MET A 1 -22.85 -4.04 15.22
N MET A 2 -22.00 -3.20 14.62
CA MET A 2 -21.76 -3.17 13.17
C MET A 2 -21.01 -4.41 12.73
N ASN A 3 -21.31 -4.92 11.53
CA ASN A 3 -20.42 -5.87 10.86
C ASN A 3 -19.17 -5.15 10.31
N ARG A 4 -18.19 -5.90 9.78
CA ARG A 4 -16.91 -5.37 9.28
C ARG A 4 -17.12 -4.32 8.17
N GLU A 5 -17.96 -4.62 7.19
CA GLU A 5 -18.24 -3.72 6.07
C GLU A 5 -18.94 -2.44 6.53
N GLU A 6 -19.97 -2.56 7.37
CA GLU A 6 -20.70 -1.41 7.93
C GLU A 6 -19.74 -0.47 8.67
N ARG A 7 -18.86 -1.03 9.48
CA ARG A 7 -17.89 -0.27 10.28
C ARG A 7 -16.88 0.48 9.39
N VAL A 8 -16.30 -0.20 8.40
CA VAL A 8 -15.37 0.44 7.44
C VAL A 8 -16.08 1.52 6.64
N ARG A 9 -17.30 1.27 6.14
CA ARG A 9 -18.09 2.28 5.41
C ARG A 9 -18.43 3.49 6.26
N ALA A 10 -18.77 3.28 7.53
CA ALA A 10 -19.05 4.37 8.46
C ALA A 10 -17.82 5.22 8.73
N ALA A 11 -16.66 4.59 8.95
CA ALA A 11 -15.39 5.29 9.13
C ALA A 11 -14.99 6.09 7.88
N LEU A 12 -15.09 5.51 6.67
CA LEU A 12 -14.83 6.20 5.41
C LEU A 12 -15.74 7.43 5.21
N ALA A 13 -16.94 7.40 5.75
CA ALA A 13 -17.91 8.49 5.69
C ALA A 13 -17.87 9.44 6.91
N SER A 14 -16.84 9.30 7.77
CA SER A 14 -16.69 10.07 9.03
C SER A 14 -17.93 10.00 9.95
N LYS A 15 -18.66 8.89 9.90
CA LYS A 15 -19.80 8.61 10.77
C LYS A 15 -19.35 7.92 12.05
N ASP A 16 -20.25 7.91 13.06
CA ASP A 16 -20.00 7.20 14.31
C ASP A 16 -19.87 5.68 14.05
N VAL A 17 -18.98 5.05 14.77
CA VAL A 17 -18.69 3.61 14.71
C VAL A 17 -18.84 3.01 16.11
N ASP A 18 -19.13 1.72 16.18
CA ASP A 18 -19.19 0.99 17.47
C ASP A 18 -17.79 0.74 18.05
N ARG A 19 -16.76 0.75 17.21
CA ARG A 19 -15.33 0.82 17.50
C ARG A 19 -14.58 1.27 16.25
N VAL A 20 -13.38 1.80 16.40
CA VAL A 20 -12.57 2.19 15.24
C VAL A 20 -12.14 0.94 14.47
N PRO A 21 -12.38 0.86 13.14
CA PRO A 21 -11.91 -0.28 12.36
C PRO A 21 -10.39 -0.36 12.33
N VAL A 22 -9.87 -1.59 12.36
CA VAL A 22 -8.42 -1.86 12.39
C VAL A 22 -8.07 -3.05 11.52
N ALA A 23 -6.93 -2.97 10.84
CA ALA A 23 -6.22 -4.10 10.29
C ALA A 23 -4.71 -3.84 10.31
N THR A 24 -3.96 -4.92 10.23
CA THR A 24 -2.52 -4.88 9.94
C THR A 24 -2.25 -5.69 8.68
N TRP A 25 -1.10 -5.42 8.09
CA TRP A 25 -0.59 -6.18 6.96
C TRP A 25 0.92 -6.35 7.09
N MET A 26 1.41 -7.48 6.63
CA MET A 26 2.82 -7.86 6.66
C MET A 26 3.16 -8.69 5.43
N HIS A 27 4.42 -8.72 5.06
CA HIS A 27 4.86 -9.65 4.02
C HIS A 27 4.82 -11.09 4.55
N LEU A 28 4.13 -11.95 3.81
CA LEU A 28 4.06 -13.39 4.07
C LEU A 28 4.89 -14.11 3.00
N SER A 29 6.21 -13.81 2.98
CA SER A 29 7.13 -14.21 1.91
C SER A 29 7.17 -15.73 1.67
N GLN A 30 6.89 -16.53 2.70
CA GLN A 30 6.79 -17.99 2.58
C GLN A 30 5.60 -18.45 1.71
N PHE A 31 4.61 -17.58 1.47
CA PHE A 31 3.40 -17.87 0.69
C PHE A 31 3.25 -17.03 -0.56
N ASP A 32 3.97 -15.91 -0.68
CA ASP A 32 3.71 -14.86 -1.70
C ASP A 32 3.99 -15.28 -3.15
N GLN A 33 4.63 -16.45 -3.36
CA GLN A 33 4.86 -17.01 -4.69
C GLN A 33 3.73 -17.93 -5.16
N ASP A 34 2.83 -18.35 -4.26
CA ASP A 34 1.65 -19.17 -4.56
C ASP A 34 0.36 -18.42 -4.22
N PRO A 35 -0.48 -18.08 -5.23
CA PRO A 35 -1.70 -17.30 -5.06
C PRO A 35 -2.69 -17.90 -4.05
N ILE A 36 -2.80 -19.23 -4.01
CA ILE A 36 -3.76 -19.94 -3.17
C ILE A 36 -3.31 -19.88 -1.71
N SER A 37 -2.05 -20.25 -1.46
CA SER A 37 -1.47 -20.26 -0.11
C SER A 37 -1.45 -18.85 0.50
N LEU A 38 -1.16 -17.83 -0.31
CA LEU A 38 -1.19 -16.45 0.15
C LEU A 38 -2.61 -16.01 0.52
N ALA A 39 -3.61 -16.36 -0.30
CA ALA A 39 -5.01 -16.04 0.00
C ALA A 39 -5.50 -16.71 1.29
N GLU A 40 -5.14 -17.96 1.51
CA GLU A 40 -5.46 -18.69 2.74
C GLU A 40 -4.83 -18.03 3.96
N ALA A 41 -3.54 -17.71 3.88
CA ALA A 41 -2.79 -17.11 4.98
C ALA A 41 -3.33 -15.69 5.36
N GLU A 42 -3.70 -14.85 4.38
CA GLU A 42 -4.26 -13.52 4.68
C GLU A 42 -5.68 -13.58 5.26
N VAL A 43 -6.51 -14.51 4.79
CA VAL A 43 -7.83 -14.75 5.41
C VAL A 43 -7.66 -15.26 6.83
N GLU A 44 -6.80 -16.26 7.05
CA GLU A 44 -6.52 -16.79 8.38
C GLU A 44 -5.99 -15.73 9.35
N LEU A 45 -5.05 -14.89 8.91
CA LEU A 45 -4.53 -13.77 9.70
C LEU A 45 -5.65 -12.83 10.13
N THR A 46 -6.54 -12.45 9.21
CA THR A 46 -7.65 -11.55 9.45
C THR A 46 -8.66 -12.13 10.44
N GLU A 47 -9.01 -13.40 10.29
CA GLU A 47 -9.94 -14.07 11.21
C GLU A 47 -9.32 -14.32 12.59
N LYS A 48 -8.06 -14.72 12.66
CA LYS A 48 -7.34 -15.00 13.90
C LYS A 48 -7.29 -13.79 14.84
N TYR A 49 -7.18 -12.59 14.27
CA TYR A 49 -7.06 -11.34 15.04
C TYR A 49 -8.33 -10.48 15.01
N ASP A 50 -9.41 -10.94 14.37
CA ASP A 50 -10.67 -10.20 14.20
C ASP A 50 -10.45 -8.81 13.58
N PHE A 51 -9.62 -8.74 12.55
CA PHE A 51 -9.42 -7.50 11.78
C PHE A 51 -10.61 -7.17 10.89
N ASP A 52 -10.79 -5.89 10.59
CA ASP A 52 -12.00 -5.38 9.92
C ASP A 52 -11.95 -5.44 8.40
N TYR A 53 -10.78 -5.56 7.82
CA TYR A 53 -10.60 -5.64 6.36
C TYR A 53 -9.29 -6.33 6.02
N ILE A 54 -9.16 -6.73 4.77
CA ILE A 54 -7.93 -7.28 4.21
C ILE A 54 -7.32 -6.25 3.25
N LYS A 55 -6.16 -5.72 3.60
CA LYS A 55 -5.30 -5.02 2.66
C LYS A 55 -4.36 -6.08 2.09
N MET A 56 -4.66 -6.52 0.87
CA MET A 56 -3.94 -7.60 0.20
C MET A 56 -2.46 -7.27 0.05
N MET A 57 -1.59 -8.18 0.48
CA MET A 57 -0.13 -8.03 0.44
C MET A 57 0.50 -8.92 -0.63
N PRO A 58 0.53 -8.48 -1.88
CA PRO A 58 1.20 -9.22 -2.93
C PRO A 58 2.72 -9.23 -2.71
N PHE A 59 3.40 -10.12 -3.41
CA PHE A 59 4.85 -10.07 -3.56
C PHE A 59 5.33 -8.66 -3.95
N GLY A 60 6.22 -8.05 -3.14
CA GLY A 60 6.54 -6.62 -3.22
C GLY A 60 7.18 -6.15 -4.53
N LEU A 61 7.68 -7.07 -5.36
CA LEU A 61 8.30 -6.79 -6.67
C LEU A 61 7.47 -7.33 -7.85
N TYR A 62 6.23 -7.78 -7.62
CA TYR A 62 5.39 -8.39 -8.64
C TYR A 62 5.23 -7.52 -9.90
N SER A 63 5.17 -6.21 -9.72
CA SER A 63 4.95 -5.26 -10.81
C SER A 63 6.17 -5.06 -11.73
N THR A 64 7.32 -5.68 -11.43
CA THR A 64 8.58 -5.44 -12.15
C THR A 64 9.12 -6.66 -12.88
N GLN A 65 8.77 -7.86 -12.42
CA GLN A 65 9.37 -9.10 -12.93
C GLN A 65 9.02 -9.35 -14.40
N ASP A 66 7.75 -9.17 -14.76
CA ASP A 66 7.28 -9.40 -16.13
C ASP A 66 7.84 -8.35 -17.11
N PHE A 67 8.27 -7.20 -16.61
CA PHE A 67 8.99 -6.17 -17.40
C PHE A 67 10.50 -6.44 -17.52
N GLY A 68 11.00 -7.53 -16.96
CA GLY A 68 12.39 -7.97 -17.17
C GLY A 68 13.36 -7.77 -16.01
N ASN A 69 12.91 -7.32 -14.83
CA ASN A 69 13.74 -7.37 -13.63
C ASN A 69 14.14 -8.81 -13.32
N GLN A 70 15.43 -9.03 -13.09
CA GLN A 70 15.90 -10.30 -12.55
C GLN A 70 15.94 -10.21 -11.03
N LEU A 71 15.25 -11.13 -10.36
CA LEU A 71 15.04 -11.10 -8.92
C LEU A 71 15.78 -12.26 -8.24
N THR A 72 16.21 -12.05 -7.01
CA THR A 72 16.43 -13.11 -6.04
C THR A 72 15.21 -13.15 -5.13
N ILE A 73 14.47 -14.25 -5.18
CA ILE A 73 13.24 -14.43 -4.42
C ILE A 73 13.59 -15.22 -3.16
N TYR A 74 13.23 -14.67 -2.02
CA TYR A 74 13.32 -15.33 -0.72
C TYR A 74 11.92 -15.73 -0.27
N CYS A 75 11.78 -17.01 0.10
CA CYS A 75 10.55 -17.54 0.68
C CYS A 75 10.67 -17.67 2.22
N ASP A 76 11.52 -16.89 2.81
CA ASP A 76 11.70 -16.78 4.25
C ASP A 76 10.86 -15.60 4.79
N PRO A 77 10.09 -15.77 5.88
CA PRO A 77 9.24 -14.70 6.43
C PRO A 77 10.02 -13.47 6.90
N TYR A 78 11.34 -13.57 7.04
CA TYR A 78 12.21 -12.52 7.58
C TYR A 78 13.17 -11.92 6.57
N GLU A 79 13.11 -12.37 5.31
CA GLU A 79 13.95 -11.86 4.23
C GLU A 79 13.09 -11.24 3.12
N GLU A 80 13.54 -10.11 2.61
CA GLU A 80 12.91 -9.44 1.49
C GLU A 80 13.57 -9.80 0.18
N SER A 81 12.76 -10.13 -0.82
CA SER A 81 13.24 -10.38 -2.17
C SER A 81 13.86 -9.13 -2.78
N ILE A 82 14.95 -9.28 -3.50
CA ILE A 82 15.76 -8.17 -4.04
C ILE A 82 15.88 -8.19 -5.56
N VAL A 83 16.07 -7.01 -6.13
CA VAL A 83 16.41 -6.87 -7.55
C VAL A 83 17.88 -7.20 -7.76
N LYS A 84 18.17 -8.32 -8.43
CA LYS A 84 19.52 -8.74 -8.80
C LYS A 84 20.05 -7.96 -10.00
N ARG A 85 19.16 -7.68 -10.97
CA ARG A 85 19.47 -6.87 -12.14
C ARG A 85 18.22 -6.09 -12.57
N PHE A 86 18.39 -4.79 -12.71
CA PHE A 86 17.34 -3.90 -13.19
C PHE A 86 17.05 -4.15 -14.68
N ALA A 87 15.78 -4.05 -15.07
CA ALA A 87 15.35 -4.15 -16.45
C ALA A 87 15.88 -2.99 -17.29
N ILE A 88 15.97 -1.81 -16.71
CA ILE A 88 16.47 -0.60 -17.38
C ILE A 88 17.95 -0.42 -17.07
N GLN A 89 18.80 -0.61 -18.08
CA GLN A 89 20.26 -0.47 -18.00
C GLN A 89 20.77 0.73 -18.84
N SER A 90 19.97 1.16 -19.81
CA SER A 90 20.30 2.25 -20.74
C SER A 90 19.04 3.05 -21.12
N PRO A 91 19.17 4.27 -21.69
CA PRO A 91 18.02 5.00 -22.21
C PRO A 91 17.19 4.23 -23.26
N ALA A 92 17.85 3.41 -24.09
CA ALA A 92 17.17 2.60 -25.09
C ALA A 92 16.23 1.53 -24.50
N ASP A 93 16.45 1.11 -23.25
CA ASP A 93 15.58 0.14 -22.59
C ASP A 93 14.22 0.74 -22.23
N TYR A 94 14.15 2.05 -21.94
CA TYR A 94 12.87 2.75 -21.78
C TYR A 94 12.07 2.74 -23.08
N ASP A 95 12.71 3.03 -24.21
CA ASP A 95 12.07 3.04 -25.54
C ASP A 95 11.64 1.63 -25.98
N ALA A 96 12.32 0.61 -25.50
CA ALA A 96 12.01 -0.79 -25.79
C ALA A 96 10.81 -1.32 -24.97
N LEU A 97 10.46 -0.67 -23.84
CA LEU A 97 9.41 -1.14 -22.96
C LEU A 97 8.05 -1.13 -23.67
N ARG A 98 7.26 -2.17 -23.46
CA ARG A 98 5.89 -2.30 -24.00
C ARG A 98 4.95 -2.71 -22.90
N ALA A 99 3.69 -2.29 -23.02
CA ALA A 99 2.62 -2.81 -22.16
C ALA A 99 2.51 -4.33 -22.32
N ILE A 100 2.30 -5.01 -21.22
CA ILE A 100 2.11 -6.46 -21.15
C ILE A 100 0.70 -6.79 -20.66
N PRO A 101 0.07 -7.87 -21.15
CA PRO A 101 -1.23 -8.30 -20.65
C PRO A 101 -1.13 -8.73 -19.20
N ALA A 102 -1.91 -8.09 -18.31
CA ALA A 102 -1.84 -8.34 -16.86
C ALA A 102 -2.37 -9.74 -16.47
N ILE A 103 -3.09 -10.44 -17.34
CA ILE A 103 -3.59 -11.80 -17.07
C ILE A 103 -2.49 -12.88 -17.08
N GLN A 104 -1.26 -12.52 -17.41
CA GLN A 104 -0.13 -13.44 -17.54
C GLN A 104 0.97 -13.12 -16.53
N GLY A 105 1.91 -14.06 -16.38
CA GLY A 105 3.09 -13.87 -15.57
C GLY A 105 2.79 -13.61 -14.08
N THR A 106 3.59 -12.76 -13.49
CA THR A 106 3.48 -12.40 -12.06
C THR A 106 2.21 -11.56 -11.79
N TYR A 107 1.84 -10.68 -12.71
CA TYR A 107 0.55 -9.97 -12.63
C TYR A 107 -0.63 -10.93 -12.62
N GLY A 108 -0.60 -11.97 -13.48
CA GLY A 108 -1.64 -13.01 -13.55
C GLY A 108 -1.77 -13.78 -12.23
N LYS A 109 -0.66 -14.08 -11.57
CA LYS A 109 -0.67 -14.69 -10.23
C LYS A 109 -1.37 -13.79 -9.20
N GLN A 110 -1.17 -12.47 -9.26
CA GLN A 110 -1.84 -11.55 -8.35
C GLN A 110 -3.35 -11.40 -8.63
N ILE A 111 -3.78 -11.58 -9.88
CA ILE A 111 -5.21 -11.67 -10.23
C ILE A 111 -5.82 -12.95 -9.68
N GLU A 112 -5.11 -14.08 -9.78
CA GLU A 112 -5.54 -15.35 -9.19
C GLU A 112 -5.62 -15.25 -7.67
N PHE A 113 -4.62 -14.65 -7.02
CA PHE A 113 -4.62 -14.34 -5.59
C PHE A 113 -5.87 -13.55 -5.20
N ALA A 114 -6.21 -12.50 -5.94
CA ALA A 114 -7.41 -11.72 -5.66
C ALA A 114 -8.69 -12.56 -5.76
N ARG A 115 -8.84 -13.40 -6.82
CA ARG A 115 -9.99 -14.28 -6.99
C ARG A 115 -10.12 -15.28 -5.85
N GLU A 116 -9.00 -15.91 -5.46
CA GLU A 116 -8.97 -16.89 -4.39
C GLU A 116 -9.28 -16.26 -3.03
N LEU A 117 -8.76 -15.07 -2.75
CA LEU A 117 -9.03 -14.36 -1.51
C LEU A 117 -10.52 -13.94 -1.42
N ILE A 118 -11.08 -13.37 -2.47
CA ILE A 118 -12.50 -13.00 -2.51
C ILE A 118 -13.41 -14.21 -2.32
N ARG A 119 -13.03 -15.37 -2.88
CA ARG A 119 -13.78 -16.62 -2.71
C ARG A 119 -13.73 -17.17 -1.28
N ARG A 120 -12.62 -16.96 -0.57
CA ARG A 120 -12.35 -17.54 0.77
C ARG A 120 -12.72 -16.62 1.91
N ARG A 121 -12.72 -15.30 1.70
CA ARG A 121 -12.98 -14.34 2.78
C ARG A 121 -14.34 -14.59 3.43
N THR A 122 -14.44 -14.33 4.72
CA THR A 122 -15.74 -14.28 5.40
C THR A 122 -16.63 -13.22 4.72
N PRO A 123 -17.88 -13.56 4.35
CA PRO A 123 -18.80 -12.60 3.75
C PRO A 123 -18.89 -11.29 4.57
N GLY A 124 -18.78 -10.15 3.91
CA GLY A 124 -18.79 -8.83 4.56
C GLY A 124 -17.42 -8.38 5.11
N THR A 125 -16.34 -9.11 4.87
CA THR A 125 -14.97 -8.62 5.11
C THR A 125 -14.48 -7.87 3.88
N PRO A 126 -14.28 -6.53 3.92
CA PRO A 126 -13.77 -5.76 2.80
C PRO A 126 -12.36 -6.17 2.41
N CYS A 127 -12.05 -6.18 1.11
CA CYS A 127 -10.73 -6.50 0.58
C CYS A 127 -10.28 -5.47 -0.44
N ILE A 128 -9.08 -4.91 -0.25
CA ILE A 128 -8.49 -3.93 -1.17
C ILE A 128 -7.16 -4.44 -1.72
N GLN A 129 -7.02 -4.40 -3.06
CA GLN A 129 -5.82 -4.86 -3.74
C GLN A 129 -4.73 -3.80 -3.73
N THR A 130 -3.51 -4.21 -3.41
CA THR A 130 -2.33 -3.32 -3.51
C THR A 130 -1.88 -3.18 -4.96
N ILE A 131 -1.77 -1.93 -5.41
CA ILE A 131 -1.17 -1.56 -6.70
C ILE A 131 -0.10 -0.50 -6.49
N PHE A 132 1.01 -0.62 -7.19
CA PHE A 132 2.07 0.39 -7.16
C PHE A 132 1.82 1.46 -8.22
N SER A 133 2.19 2.70 -7.90
CA SER A 133 2.17 3.78 -8.90
C SER A 133 3.09 3.42 -10.08
N PRO A 134 2.77 3.90 -11.29
CA PRO A 134 3.64 3.68 -12.46
C PRO A 134 5.07 4.15 -12.21
N PHE A 135 5.24 5.31 -11.55
CA PHE A 135 6.56 5.84 -11.22
C PHE A 135 7.30 4.95 -10.21
N SER A 136 6.62 4.45 -9.17
CA SER A 136 7.23 3.53 -8.20
C SER A 136 7.65 2.21 -8.85
N THR A 137 6.87 1.70 -9.79
CA THR A 137 7.23 0.52 -10.58
C THR A 137 8.47 0.80 -11.44
N LEU A 138 8.49 1.92 -12.17
CA LEU A 138 9.65 2.30 -13.00
C LEU A 138 10.91 2.52 -12.16
N LYS A 139 10.78 3.15 -10.97
CA LYS A 139 11.91 3.33 -10.04
C LYS A 139 12.49 1.99 -9.59
N LYS A 140 11.64 1.00 -9.30
CA LYS A 140 12.06 -0.37 -8.99
C LYS A 140 12.70 -1.10 -10.19
N MET A 141 12.43 -0.65 -11.42
CA MET A 141 13.02 -1.23 -12.66
C MET A 141 14.31 -0.55 -13.10
N ALA A 142 14.51 0.71 -12.74
CA ALA A 142 15.64 1.52 -13.18
C ALA A 142 16.63 1.85 -12.06
N GLY A 143 16.25 1.70 -10.79
CA GLY A 143 17.08 2.14 -9.67
C GLY A 143 17.29 3.66 -9.67
N ASP A 144 18.43 4.11 -9.13
CA ASP A 144 18.71 5.55 -8.96
C ASP A 144 19.00 6.29 -10.27
N ARG A 145 19.28 5.56 -11.34
CA ARG A 145 19.47 6.16 -12.66
C ARG A 145 18.26 6.94 -13.16
N LEU A 146 17.03 6.52 -12.75
CA LEU A 146 15.79 7.14 -13.17
C LEU A 146 15.78 8.66 -12.94
N LEU A 147 16.30 9.13 -11.81
CA LEU A 147 16.30 10.55 -11.46
C LEU A 147 17.16 11.39 -12.42
N LYS A 148 18.25 10.83 -12.94
CA LYS A 148 19.07 11.47 -13.99
C LYS A 148 18.38 11.37 -15.34
N ASP A 149 17.81 10.21 -15.65
CA ASP A 149 17.19 9.94 -16.95
C ASP A 149 15.94 10.80 -17.17
N MET A 150 15.20 11.18 -16.12
CA MET A 150 14.11 12.16 -16.18
C MET A 150 14.56 13.53 -16.71
N ILE A 151 15.82 13.91 -16.46
CA ILE A 151 16.39 15.19 -16.89
C ILE A 151 16.94 15.08 -18.31
N PHE A 152 17.65 14.01 -18.62
CA PHE A 152 18.40 13.87 -19.87
C PHE A 152 17.62 13.16 -20.97
N TYR A 153 16.64 12.34 -20.62
CA TYR A 153 15.88 11.48 -21.54
C TYR A 153 14.38 11.45 -21.16
N PRO A 154 13.72 12.63 -20.93
CA PRO A 154 12.35 12.68 -20.44
C PRO A 154 11.36 11.94 -21.34
N GLU A 155 11.50 12.04 -22.65
CA GLU A 155 10.62 11.36 -23.62
C GLU A 155 10.68 9.82 -23.47
N ALA A 156 11.86 9.27 -23.28
CA ALA A 156 12.04 7.84 -23.07
C ALA A 156 11.41 7.39 -21.74
N VAL A 157 11.58 8.18 -20.68
CA VAL A 157 10.93 7.93 -19.37
C VAL A 157 9.40 7.99 -19.50
N HIS A 158 8.85 8.97 -20.21
CA HIS A 158 7.42 9.04 -20.49
C HIS A 158 6.91 7.84 -21.26
N HIS A 159 7.66 7.35 -22.26
CA HIS A 159 7.31 6.13 -23.00
C HIS A 159 7.17 4.92 -22.05
N ALA A 160 8.14 4.72 -21.17
CA ALA A 160 8.11 3.62 -20.21
C ALA A 160 6.95 3.77 -19.20
N LEU A 161 6.73 4.97 -18.66
CA LEU A 161 5.61 5.24 -17.76
C LEU A 161 4.25 4.97 -18.41
N ALA A 162 4.09 5.32 -19.70
CA ALA A 162 2.88 5.03 -20.45
C ALA A 162 2.65 3.52 -20.61
N ALA A 163 3.71 2.75 -20.91
CA ALA A 163 3.62 1.29 -21.03
C ALA A 163 3.24 0.62 -19.70
N ILE A 164 3.86 1.04 -18.58
CA ILE A 164 3.55 0.54 -17.24
C ILE A 164 2.11 0.91 -16.85
N THR A 165 1.70 2.15 -17.15
CA THR A 165 0.33 2.61 -16.87
C THR A 165 -0.70 1.77 -17.61
N ALA A 166 -0.47 1.46 -18.89
CA ALA A 166 -1.38 0.61 -19.66
C ALA A 166 -1.53 -0.80 -19.04
N THR A 167 -0.42 -1.43 -18.62
CA THR A 167 -0.46 -2.72 -17.91
C THR A 167 -1.20 -2.60 -16.57
N THR A 168 -0.96 -1.51 -15.82
CA THR A 168 -1.62 -1.29 -14.52
C THR A 168 -3.13 -1.10 -14.69
N LEU A 169 -3.58 -0.41 -15.74
CA LEU A 169 -5.00 -0.25 -16.07
C LEU A 169 -5.66 -1.60 -16.40
N ASP A 170 -4.98 -2.45 -17.14
CA ASP A 170 -5.45 -3.82 -17.44
C ASP A 170 -5.55 -4.65 -16.15
N PHE A 171 -4.53 -4.59 -15.27
CA PHE A 171 -4.52 -5.22 -13.96
C PHE A 171 -5.68 -4.76 -13.07
N VAL A 172 -5.95 -3.45 -13.04
CA VAL A 172 -7.09 -2.88 -12.31
C VAL A 172 -8.41 -3.48 -12.80
N SER A 173 -8.60 -3.58 -14.13
CA SER A 173 -9.83 -4.15 -14.69
C SER A 173 -10.07 -5.57 -14.21
N TYR A 174 -9.07 -6.45 -14.30
CA TYR A 174 -9.20 -7.83 -13.83
C TYR A 174 -9.44 -7.97 -12.32
N ASN A 175 -8.90 -7.07 -11.51
CA ASN A 175 -9.16 -7.08 -10.07
C ASN A 175 -10.59 -6.61 -9.74
N ILE A 176 -11.13 -5.63 -10.47
CA ILE A 176 -12.54 -5.24 -10.36
C ILE A 176 -13.43 -6.44 -10.71
N ASP A 177 -13.15 -7.14 -11.81
CA ASP A 177 -13.89 -8.33 -12.25
C ASP A 177 -13.76 -9.49 -11.23
N ALA A 178 -12.64 -9.57 -10.50
CA ALA A 178 -12.47 -10.51 -9.39
C ALA A 178 -13.33 -10.18 -8.16
N GLY A 179 -13.84 -8.94 -8.05
CA GLY A 179 -14.73 -8.51 -6.99
C GLY A 179 -14.05 -7.87 -5.78
N VAL A 180 -12.88 -7.26 -5.97
CA VAL A 180 -12.25 -6.46 -4.90
C VAL A 180 -13.10 -5.24 -4.56
N ASP A 181 -13.14 -4.86 -3.29
CA ASP A 181 -13.91 -3.69 -2.81
C ASP A 181 -13.23 -2.38 -3.14
N GLY A 182 -11.93 -2.44 -3.50
CA GLY A 182 -11.15 -1.28 -3.86
C GLY A 182 -9.66 -1.55 -4.00
N PHE A 183 -8.90 -0.47 -3.90
CA PHE A 183 -7.45 -0.49 -4.12
C PHE A 183 -6.70 0.26 -3.03
N PHE A 184 -5.53 -0.25 -2.68
CA PHE A 184 -4.50 0.42 -1.92
C PHE A 184 -3.40 0.85 -2.89
N PHE A 185 -3.48 2.10 -3.36
CA PHE A 185 -2.56 2.65 -4.34
C PHE A 185 -1.28 3.16 -3.66
N ALA A 186 -0.18 2.46 -3.86
CA ALA A 186 1.09 2.78 -3.21
C ALA A 186 1.97 3.67 -4.10
N THR A 187 2.08 4.96 -3.74
CA THR A 187 3.07 5.87 -4.29
C THR A 187 4.26 5.96 -3.35
N GLN A 188 5.36 5.28 -3.72
CA GLN A 188 6.53 5.11 -2.85
C GLN A 188 7.61 6.19 -3.07
N ASN A 189 7.38 7.13 -3.98
CA ASN A 189 8.38 8.11 -4.39
C ASN A 189 7.82 9.54 -4.45
N ALA A 190 6.65 9.79 -3.84
CA ALA A 190 6.04 11.10 -3.75
C ALA A 190 6.69 11.93 -2.62
N VAL A 191 8.00 12.16 -2.72
CA VAL A 191 8.82 12.82 -1.68
C VAL A 191 9.68 13.94 -2.29
N ARG A 192 9.85 15.04 -1.53
CA ARG A 192 10.57 16.25 -1.99
C ARG A 192 12.08 16.02 -2.13
N THR A 193 12.62 15.07 -1.41
CA THR A 193 14.03 14.69 -1.50
C THR A 193 14.38 13.98 -2.83
N MET A 194 13.37 13.51 -3.57
CA MET A 194 13.56 12.74 -4.80
C MET A 194 13.18 13.53 -6.06
N MET A 195 12.10 14.31 -6.01
CA MET A 195 11.57 15.06 -7.14
C MET A 195 11.21 16.48 -6.72
N SER A 196 11.39 17.46 -7.61
CA SER A 196 10.77 18.78 -7.45
C SER A 196 9.23 18.68 -7.59
N PRO A 197 8.46 19.71 -7.16
CA PRO A 197 7.01 19.72 -7.34
C PRO A 197 6.60 19.54 -8.82
N ASP A 198 7.28 20.18 -9.74
CA ASP A 198 6.99 20.07 -11.18
C ASP A 198 7.28 18.67 -11.72
N GLN A 199 8.39 18.06 -11.30
CA GLN A 199 8.72 16.68 -11.66
C GLN A 199 7.72 15.70 -11.07
N PHE A 200 7.27 15.91 -9.83
CA PHE A 200 6.22 15.07 -9.24
C PHE A 200 4.90 15.18 -10.02
N GLN A 201 4.51 16.38 -10.43
CA GLN A 201 3.31 16.55 -11.25
C GLN A 201 3.44 15.87 -12.62
N GLU A 202 4.59 16.01 -13.27
CA GLU A 202 4.83 15.51 -14.62
C GLU A 202 5.00 13.98 -14.67
N PHE A 203 5.87 13.42 -13.82
CA PHE A 203 6.26 12.00 -13.88
C PHE A 203 5.50 11.12 -12.87
N GLY A 204 4.97 11.69 -11.78
CA GLY A 204 4.21 11.00 -10.75
C GLY A 204 2.71 11.18 -10.93
N ALA A 205 2.19 12.32 -10.48
CA ALA A 205 0.75 12.58 -10.36
C ALA A 205 -0.02 12.40 -11.67
N PHE A 206 0.57 12.80 -12.82
CA PHE A 206 -0.06 12.65 -14.13
C PHE A 206 -0.42 11.18 -14.43
N TYR A 207 0.47 10.25 -14.14
CA TYR A 207 0.25 8.81 -14.37
C TYR A 207 -0.58 8.16 -13.26
N ASP A 208 -0.36 8.56 -11.99
CA ASP A 208 -1.14 8.10 -10.85
C ASP A 208 -2.63 8.37 -11.06
N LEU A 209 -2.98 9.58 -11.49
CA LEU A 209 -4.37 9.98 -11.71
C LEU A 209 -5.05 9.25 -12.87
N GLN A 210 -4.32 8.78 -13.88
CA GLN A 210 -4.89 7.92 -14.92
C GLN A 210 -5.35 6.58 -14.32
N VAL A 211 -4.50 5.97 -13.49
CA VAL A 211 -4.81 4.70 -12.83
C VAL A 211 -5.96 4.88 -11.84
N ILE A 212 -5.86 5.84 -10.91
CA ILE A 212 -6.86 6.05 -9.86
C ILE A 212 -8.24 6.37 -10.44
N LYS A 213 -8.33 7.24 -11.45
CA LYS A 213 -9.59 7.58 -12.11
C LYS A 213 -10.27 6.39 -12.79
N SER A 214 -9.52 5.36 -13.15
CA SER A 214 -10.07 4.15 -13.80
C SER A 214 -10.97 3.32 -12.88
N TYR A 215 -10.75 3.39 -11.55
CA TYR A 215 -11.49 2.62 -10.55
C TYR A 215 -12.25 3.47 -9.51
N ALA A 216 -11.92 4.74 -9.33
CA ALA A 216 -12.45 5.59 -8.25
C ALA A 216 -13.99 5.63 -8.14
N LYS A 217 -14.70 5.42 -9.26
CA LYS A 217 -16.17 5.37 -9.30
C LYS A 217 -16.74 3.95 -9.40
N LYS A 218 -15.89 2.93 -9.50
CA LYS A 218 -16.30 1.53 -9.67
C LYS A 218 -16.16 0.72 -8.38
N THR A 219 -15.34 1.20 -7.47
CA THR A 219 -15.06 0.56 -6.18
C THR A 219 -15.31 1.57 -5.05
N TRP A 220 -15.52 1.08 -3.83
CA TRP A 220 -15.95 1.93 -2.73
C TRP A 220 -14.93 2.11 -1.61
N PHE A 221 -13.88 1.28 -1.57
CA PHE A 221 -12.83 1.37 -0.55
C PHE A 221 -11.48 1.59 -1.20
N ASN A 222 -11.19 2.83 -1.57
CA ASN A 222 -9.95 3.21 -2.22
C ASN A 222 -9.08 4.02 -1.27
N ALA A 223 -7.87 3.56 -1.03
CA ALA A 223 -6.86 4.25 -0.26
C ALA A 223 -5.64 4.59 -1.11
N VAL A 224 -4.96 5.68 -0.79
CA VAL A 224 -3.62 5.98 -1.28
C VAL A 224 -2.62 5.88 -0.15
N HIS A 225 -1.49 5.24 -0.39
CA HIS A 225 -0.35 5.18 0.53
C HIS A 225 0.79 6.05 0.02
N ILE A 226 1.29 6.92 0.88
CA ILE A 226 2.45 7.77 0.61
C ILE A 226 3.59 7.27 1.48
N HIS A 227 4.60 6.68 0.84
CA HIS A 227 5.77 6.15 1.54
C HIS A 227 6.89 7.18 1.62
N GLY A 228 7.60 7.18 2.76
CA GLY A 228 8.81 7.98 2.96
C GLY A 228 8.60 9.20 3.85
N GLU A 229 9.62 10.06 3.87
CA GLU A 229 9.66 11.31 4.62
C GLU A 229 9.59 12.51 3.66
N ASP A 230 9.26 13.69 4.19
CA ASP A 230 9.09 14.93 3.39
C ASP A 230 8.18 14.72 2.17
N ILE A 231 7.02 14.15 2.42
CA ILE A 231 6.07 13.70 1.43
C ILE A 231 5.25 14.84 0.80
N TYR A 232 4.73 14.61 -0.40
CA TYR A 232 3.77 15.48 -1.09
C TYR A 232 2.34 15.24 -0.59
N PHE A 233 2.12 15.39 0.74
CA PHE A 233 0.83 15.06 1.37
C PHE A 233 -0.34 15.85 0.76
N ASN A 234 -0.23 17.17 0.63
CA ASN A 234 -1.32 18.02 0.13
C ASN A 234 -1.71 17.68 -1.31
N GLU A 235 -0.71 17.42 -2.13
CA GLU A 235 -0.90 17.09 -3.55
C GLU A 235 -1.61 15.74 -3.67
N VAL A 236 -1.15 14.72 -2.94
CA VAL A 236 -1.73 13.37 -2.95
C VAL A 236 -3.09 13.33 -2.23
N ALA A 237 -3.30 14.16 -1.21
CA ALA A 237 -4.60 14.29 -0.56
C ALA A 237 -5.70 14.78 -1.50
N SER A 238 -5.35 15.41 -2.63
CA SER A 238 -6.30 15.80 -3.68
C SER A 238 -6.78 14.64 -4.57
N TYR A 239 -6.12 13.48 -4.53
CA TYR A 239 -6.48 12.33 -5.38
C TYR A 239 -7.91 11.84 -5.09
N PRO A 240 -8.65 11.33 -6.08
CA PRO A 240 -10.04 10.89 -5.90
C PRO A 240 -10.12 9.50 -5.24
N VAL A 241 -9.67 9.43 -3.99
CA VAL A 241 -9.72 8.22 -3.12
C VAL A 241 -10.53 8.51 -1.86
N ASN A 242 -10.88 7.46 -1.10
CA ASN A 242 -11.67 7.56 0.13
C ASN A 242 -10.80 7.75 1.38
N ALA A 243 -9.59 7.17 1.37
CA ALA A 243 -8.70 7.17 2.52
C ALA A 243 -7.25 7.49 2.13
N ILE A 244 -6.48 7.98 3.09
CA ILE A 244 -5.05 8.27 2.93
C ILE A 244 -4.28 7.53 4.02
N ASN A 245 -3.21 6.83 3.62
CA ASN A 245 -2.26 6.16 4.49
C ASN A 245 -0.86 6.74 4.29
N TRP A 246 -0.14 6.96 5.36
CA TRP A 246 1.25 7.43 5.35
C TRP A 246 1.92 7.11 6.69
N HIS A 247 3.18 7.45 6.83
CA HIS A 247 3.95 7.24 8.06
C HIS A 247 3.68 8.36 9.10
N ASP A 248 2.44 8.52 9.54
CA ASP A 248 1.97 9.63 10.41
C ASP A 248 2.73 9.79 11.73
N ARG A 249 3.40 8.74 12.16
CA ARG A 249 4.23 8.73 13.38
C ARG A 249 5.70 9.09 13.14
N HIS A 250 6.10 9.27 11.86
CA HIS A 250 7.49 9.56 11.48
C HIS A 250 7.63 10.80 10.61
N THR A 251 6.61 11.18 9.86
CA THR A 251 6.65 12.34 8.96
C THR A 251 5.41 13.20 9.11
N TRP A 252 5.55 14.47 8.76
CA TRP A 252 4.41 15.39 8.68
C TRP A 252 3.42 14.98 7.58
N PRO A 253 2.12 15.17 7.80
CA PRO A 253 1.45 15.64 9.01
C PRO A 253 1.19 14.53 10.04
N THR A 254 1.02 14.89 11.32
CA THR A 254 0.40 14.03 12.33
C THR A 254 -1.09 13.81 12.01
N LEU A 255 -1.76 12.85 12.66
CA LEU A 255 -3.21 12.63 12.48
C LEU A 255 -4.03 13.91 12.72
N LYS A 256 -3.71 14.63 13.81
CA LYS A 256 -4.38 15.88 14.16
C LYS A 256 -4.21 16.98 13.12
N GLU A 257 -3.00 17.11 12.57
CA GLU A 257 -2.72 18.09 11.51
C GLU A 257 -3.40 17.67 10.20
N ALA A 258 -3.33 16.39 9.83
CA ALA A 258 -3.96 15.84 8.63
C ALA A 258 -5.47 16.09 8.62
N ARG A 259 -6.14 16.00 9.77
CA ARG A 259 -7.57 16.30 9.88
C ARG A 259 -7.93 17.72 9.44
N ASN A 260 -7.01 18.67 9.59
CA ASN A 260 -7.19 20.06 9.13
C ASN A 260 -6.88 20.25 7.64
N LEU A 261 -6.26 19.25 6.99
CA LEU A 261 -5.82 19.33 5.59
C LEU A 261 -6.75 18.56 4.64
N THR A 262 -7.53 17.62 5.16
CA THR A 262 -8.41 16.79 4.34
C THR A 262 -9.62 16.27 5.10
N ASP A 263 -10.75 16.14 4.39
CA ASP A 263 -11.97 15.49 4.90
C ASP A 263 -11.98 13.96 4.65
N LYS A 264 -10.96 13.42 3.98
CA LYS A 264 -10.84 11.99 3.71
C LYS A 264 -10.61 11.20 5.00
N CYS A 265 -10.98 9.94 4.98
CA CYS A 265 -10.64 9.03 6.06
C CYS A 265 -9.11 8.88 6.20
N LEU A 266 -8.60 8.94 7.41
CA LEU A 266 -7.20 8.71 7.72
C LEU A 266 -7.02 7.23 8.03
N MET A 267 -6.27 6.50 7.19
CA MET A 267 -5.93 5.10 7.39
C MET A 267 -4.51 5.03 7.97
N ALA A 268 -4.35 5.27 9.29
CA ALA A 268 -3.04 5.52 9.90
C ALA A 268 -3.08 5.26 11.41
N GLY A 269 -2.13 5.77 12.16
CA GLY A 269 -2.13 5.80 13.62
C GLY A 269 -1.29 4.72 14.28
N ILE A 270 -0.88 3.67 13.57
CA ILE A 270 -0.01 2.61 14.10
C ILE A 270 1.42 2.88 13.63
N LYS A 271 2.31 3.13 14.58
CA LYS A 271 3.72 3.35 14.30
C LYS A 271 4.35 2.07 13.76
N SER A 272 4.67 2.07 12.48
CA SER A 272 5.40 1.01 11.80
C SER A 272 5.98 1.58 10.51
N ALA A 273 7.29 1.78 10.48
CA ALA A 273 7.99 2.23 9.29
C ALA A 273 9.44 1.73 9.27
N PRO A 274 9.96 1.34 8.11
CA PRO A 274 11.39 1.20 7.91
C PRO A 274 12.03 2.60 7.87
N TYR A 275 13.21 2.74 8.47
CA TYR A 275 14.04 3.93 8.39
C TYR A 275 15.52 3.53 8.35
N PHE A 276 16.40 4.46 7.94
CA PHE A 276 17.82 4.17 7.82
C PHE A 276 18.61 4.96 8.86
N VAL A 277 19.50 4.27 9.59
CA VAL A 277 20.51 4.88 10.45
C VAL A 277 21.89 4.46 9.93
N ASP A 278 22.70 5.43 9.51
CA ASP A 278 24.04 5.19 8.97
C ASP A 278 24.07 4.16 7.82
N GLY A 279 23.02 4.16 6.97
CA GLY A 279 22.85 3.22 5.86
C GLY A 279 22.37 1.82 6.25
N VAL A 280 22.07 1.58 7.52
CA VAL A 280 21.51 0.32 8.01
C VAL A 280 20.00 0.47 8.17
N LEU A 281 19.24 -0.44 7.54
CA LEU A 281 17.78 -0.48 7.68
C LEU A 281 17.40 -0.84 9.12
N GLN A 282 16.59 0.00 9.71
CA GLN A 282 15.98 -0.19 11.02
C GLN A 282 14.46 -0.20 10.85
N TYR A 283 13.76 -0.76 11.83
CA TYR A 283 12.31 -0.70 11.92
C TYR A 283 11.93 -0.02 13.23
N ASP A 284 11.01 0.93 13.16
CA ASP A 284 10.35 1.51 14.33
C ASP A 284 8.90 1.05 14.33
N ASP A 285 8.66 -0.10 14.93
CA ASP A 285 7.38 -0.81 14.90
C ASP A 285 6.90 -1.08 16.33
N ILE A 286 5.86 -0.34 16.73
CA ILE A 286 5.27 -0.49 18.07
C ILE A 286 4.65 -1.88 18.29
N VAL A 287 4.23 -2.54 17.20
CA VAL A 287 3.63 -3.89 17.29
C VAL A 287 4.70 -4.96 17.49
N LEU A 288 5.92 -4.70 16.99
CA LEU A 288 7.08 -5.59 17.21
C LEU A 288 7.70 -5.38 18.60
N ASP A 289 7.99 -4.13 18.94
CA ASP A 289 8.90 -3.77 20.03
C ASP A 289 8.17 -3.36 21.32
N GLY A 290 6.88 -3.00 21.22
CA GLY A 290 6.09 -2.51 22.36
C GLY A 290 5.50 -3.65 23.22
N THR A 291 5.07 -3.28 24.41
CA THR A 291 4.23 -4.12 25.27
C THR A 291 2.74 -3.94 24.91
N PRO A 292 1.85 -4.86 25.31
CA PRO A 292 0.40 -4.71 25.13
C PRO A 292 -0.16 -3.40 25.71
N GLU A 293 0.40 -2.91 26.83
CA GLU A 293 0.00 -1.66 27.46
C GLU A 293 0.43 -0.45 26.63
N GLU A 294 1.65 -0.44 26.12
CA GLU A 294 2.16 0.60 25.23
C GLU A 294 1.39 0.67 23.90
N ILE A 295 1.07 -0.48 23.32
CA ILE A 295 0.22 -0.58 22.12
C ILE A 295 -1.18 -0.01 22.41
N THR A 296 -1.77 -0.36 23.56
CA THR A 296 -3.07 0.16 23.96
C THR A 296 -3.06 1.68 24.12
N ALA A 297 -2.03 2.23 24.77
CA ALA A 297 -1.87 3.67 24.93
C ALA A 297 -1.66 4.36 23.57
N HIS A 298 -0.87 3.76 22.68
CA HIS A 298 -0.58 4.27 21.35
C HIS A 298 -1.83 4.34 20.47
N VAL A 299 -2.67 3.29 20.49
CA VAL A 299 -3.95 3.26 19.77
C VAL A 299 -4.93 4.30 20.32
N LYS A 300 -5.04 4.43 21.63
CA LYS A 300 -5.90 5.44 22.25
C LYS A 300 -5.49 6.85 21.86
N ASP A 301 -4.20 7.16 21.89
CA ASP A 301 -3.67 8.44 21.42
C ASP A 301 -4.07 8.71 19.95
N ALA A 302 -3.96 7.71 19.07
CA ALA A 302 -4.38 7.86 17.67
C ALA A 302 -5.88 8.19 17.55
N ILE A 303 -6.73 7.52 18.33
CA ILE A 303 -8.17 7.75 18.36
C ILE A 303 -8.49 9.15 18.89
N GLU A 304 -7.84 9.57 19.97
CA GLU A 304 -8.03 10.90 20.60
C GLU A 304 -7.63 12.04 19.66
N GLN A 305 -6.59 11.90 18.85
CA GLN A 305 -6.14 12.93 17.91
C GLN A 305 -7.20 13.36 16.88
N VAL A 306 -8.20 12.50 16.61
CA VAL A 306 -9.26 12.73 15.61
C VAL A 306 -10.67 12.46 16.16
N ASP A 307 -10.83 12.43 17.48
CA ASP A 307 -12.11 12.15 18.18
C ASP A 307 -12.79 10.86 17.69
N GLY A 308 -12.01 9.85 17.31
CA GLY A 308 -12.46 8.57 16.79
C GLY A 308 -13.19 8.64 15.43
N LYS A 309 -13.20 9.78 14.74
CA LYS A 309 -13.97 10.00 13.50
C LYS A 309 -13.10 10.03 12.27
N GLY A 310 -13.61 9.42 11.20
CA GLY A 310 -12.87 9.37 9.93
C GLY A 310 -11.49 8.72 10.06
N LEU A 311 -11.37 7.72 10.94
CA LEU A 311 -10.16 6.97 11.21
C LEU A 311 -10.37 5.48 10.93
N ILE A 312 -9.43 4.90 10.24
CA ILE A 312 -9.19 3.46 10.13
C ILE A 312 -7.78 3.24 10.66
N LEU A 313 -7.64 2.48 11.73
CA LEU A 313 -6.32 2.17 12.26
C LEU A 313 -5.58 1.20 11.32
N GLY A 314 -4.41 1.61 10.92
CA GLY A 314 -3.51 0.86 10.07
C GLY A 314 -2.06 1.27 10.29
N PRO A 315 -1.09 0.39 9.99
CA PRO A 315 0.32 0.73 10.08
C PRO A 315 0.72 1.75 9.02
N GLY A 316 1.68 2.60 9.36
CA GLY A 316 2.27 3.55 8.42
C GLY A 316 2.90 2.88 7.21
N CYS A 317 3.45 1.67 7.40
CA CYS A 317 3.94 0.80 6.34
C CYS A 317 3.48 -0.65 6.59
N VAL A 318 4.40 -1.61 6.65
CA VAL A 318 4.14 -3.02 6.98
C VAL A 318 4.53 -3.31 8.42
N VAL A 319 3.76 -4.13 9.11
CA VAL A 319 4.15 -4.66 10.42
C VAL A 319 5.20 -5.74 10.22
N ASN A 320 6.18 -5.80 11.10
CA ASN A 320 7.20 -6.84 11.06
C ASN A 320 6.57 -8.21 11.36
N PRO A 321 6.81 -9.24 10.55
CA PRO A 321 6.22 -10.57 10.76
C PRO A 321 6.68 -11.28 12.05
N LYS A 322 7.69 -10.73 12.76
CA LYS A 322 8.10 -11.18 14.10
C LYS A 322 7.22 -10.63 15.23
N ALA A 323 6.28 -9.73 14.94
CA ALA A 323 5.35 -9.22 15.94
C ALA A 323 4.61 -10.35 16.65
N SER A 324 4.52 -10.27 17.97
CA SER A 324 3.92 -11.33 18.79
C SER A 324 2.39 -11.39 18.60
N GLU A 325 1.82 -12.58 18.78
CA GLU A 325 0.37 -12.75 18.77
C GLU A 325 -0.31 -11.90 19.86
N GLU A 326 0.33 -11.75 21.02
CA GLU A 326 -0.17 -10.96 22.12
C GLU A 326 -0.30 -9.49 21.73
N ASN A 327 0.72 -8.94 21.04
CA ASN A 327 0.72 -7.57 20.56
C ASN A 327 -0.35 -7.32 19.48
N LEU A 328 -0.52 -8.26 18.53
CA LEU A 328 -1.57 -8.17 17.52
C LEU A 328 -2.98 -8.23 18.13
N ARG A 329 -3.19 -9.04 19.18
CA ARG A 329 -4.46 -9.05 19.94
C ARG A 329 -4.67 -7.78 20.75
N ALA A 330 -3.62 -7.25 21.38
CA ALA A 330 -3.69 -5.98 22.11
C ALA A 330 -4.08 -4.83 21.19
N LEU A 331 -3.51 -4.77 19.99
CA LEU A 331 -3.84 -3.79 18.97
C LEU A 331 -5.34 -3.82 18.62
N ARG A 332 -5.89 -5.01 18.34
CA ARG A 332 -7.31 -5.15 18.03
C ARG A 332 -8.21 -4.78 19.21
N LYS A 333 -7.85 -5.22 20.41
CA LYS A 333 -8.63 -4.94 21.64
C LYS A 333 -8.64 -3.47 21.99
N ALA A 334 -7.56 -2.74 21.75
CA ALA A 334 -7.42 -1.33 22.06
C ALA A 334 -8.38 -0.41 21.26
N THR A 335 -9.03 -0.92 20.20
CA THR A 335 -10.00 -0.17 19.38
C THR A 335 -11.40 -0.08 20.00
N GLU A 336 -11.67 -0.82 21.07
CA GLU A 336 -12.94 -0.76 21.79
C GLU A 336 -13.06 0.58 22.52
N LEU A 337 -14.05 1.38 22.15
CA LEU A 337 -14.30 2.74 22.65
C LEU A 337 -14.96 2.74 24.03
#